data_605b3340fc5bb4c48e501de55eb8e8dd
#
_entry.id   605b3340fc5bb4c48e501de55eb8e8dd
#
_cell.length_a   1.000
_cell.length_b   1.000
_cell.length_c   1.000
_cell.angle_alpha   90.00
_cell.angle_beta   90.00
_cell.angle_gamma   90.00
#
_symmetry.space_group_name_H-M   'P 1'
#
loop_
_entity.id
_entity.type
_entity.pdbx_description
1 polymer ?
#
loop_
_entity_poly.entity_id
_entity_poly.type
_entity_poly.pdbx_seq_one_letter_code
_entity_poly.pdbx_strand_id
1 'polypeptide(L)'
;IYAGRPENMNWIKTEMAEVTNLRRQAGTLADVVRGADVFIGVSQPGLLTGDMVRTMHRDAIVFACANPTPEIFPDEARAAGAAVVSTGRSDYPNQINNVLAFPGIFRGAFDVRASDINEPMKLAAAHALSALITPEELCADYIIPKAFDPRVGPAVAAAVAQAARASGVARI
;
A
#
# COMPACT_ATOMS: atom_id res chain seq x y z
N ILE A 1 -1.18 18.82 0.29
CA ILE A 1 -0.81 19.22 1.66
C ILE A 1 0.62 19.70 1.63
N TYR A 2 0.96 20.77 2.38
CA TYR A 2 2.32 21.30 2.56
C TYR A 2 2.37 22.17 3.83
N ALA A 3 3.55 22.30 4.41
CA ALA A 3 3.75 23.11 5.62
C ALA A 3 3.44 24.58 5.39
N GLY A 4 2.53 25.15 6.20
CA GLY A 4 2.06 26.53 6.07
C GLY A 4 0.87 26.73 5.11
N ARG A 5 0.22 25.66 4.65
CA ARG A 5 -1.02 25.80 3.87
C ARG A 5 -2.10 26.45 4.75
N PRO A 6 -2.77 27.53 4.27
CA PRO A 6 -3.66 28.33 5.10
C PRO A 6 -5.04 27.69 5.34
N GLU A 7 -5.49 26.75 4.47
CA GLU A 7 -6.86 26.25 4.49
C GLU A 7 -6.92 24.73 4.46
N ASN A 8 -8.05 24.19 4.96
CA ASN A 8 -8.36 22.76 4.95
C ASN A 8 -7.29 21.89 5.63
N MET A 9 -6.67 22.39 6.69
CA MET A 9 -5.71 21.68 7.54
C MET A 9 -6.40 21.15 8.79
N ASN A 10 -5.84 20.06 9.33
CA ASN A 10 -6.12 19.49 10.63
C ASN A 10 -4.81 18.93 11.21
N TRP A 11 -4.85 18.39 12.42
CA TRP A 11 -3.64 17.93 13.12
C TRP A 11 -2.84 16.90 12.32
N ILE A 12 -3.51 15.89 11.73
CA ILE A 12 -2.83 14.84 10.95
C ILE A 12 -2.27 15.38 9.63
N LYS A 13 -2.98 16.29 8.97
CA LYS A 13 -2.48 16.95 7.75
C LYS A 13 -1.27 17.84 8.05
N THR A 14 -1.23 18.46 9.23
CA THR A 14 -0.09 19.27 9.68
C THR A 14 1.13 18.38 9.89
N GLU A 15 0.97 17.27 10.62
CA GLU A 15 2.01 16.27 10.81
C GLU A 15 2.52 15.70 9.48
N MET A 16 1.61 15.30 8.60
CA MET A 16 1.97 14.81 7.26
C MET A 16 2.70 15.86 6.42
N ALA A 17 2.39 17.12 6.57
CA ALA A 17 3.05 18.20 5.83
C ALA A 17 4.52 18.43 6.23
N GLU A 18 4.93 17.96 7.41
CA GLU A 18 6.31 18.04 7.88
C GLU A 18 7.23 17.01 7.21
N VAL A 19 6.65 15.89 6.76
CA VAL A 19 7.40 14.76 6.16
C VAL A 19 7.10 14.54 4.69
N THR A 20 6.08 15.22 4.14
CA THR A 20 5.67 15.11 2.72
C THR A 20 5.69 16.45 2.04
N ASN A 21 5.78 16.45 0.70
CA ASN A 21 5.70 17.63 -0.14
C ASN A 21 6.60 18.80 0.35
N LEU A 22 7.83 18.50 0.68
CA LEU A 22 8.81 19.48 1.18
C LEU A 22 9.09 20.62 0.18
N ARG A 23 8.80 20.38 -1.10
CA ARG A 23 8.89 21.42 -2.18
C ARG A 23 7.66 22.31 -2.25
N ARG A 24 6.64 22.08 -1.39
CA ARG A 24 5.38 22.86 -1.33
C ARG A 24 4.66 22.96 -2.68
N GLN A 25 4.66 21.89 -3.46
CA GLN A 25 3.89 21.83 -4.70
C GLN A 25 2.41 22.05 -4.39
N ALA A 26 1.77 22.91 -5.16
CA ALA A 26 0.34 23.21 -5.09
C ALA A 26 -0.29 22.99 -6.48
N GLY A 27 -1.57 22.66 -6.50
CA GLY A 27 -2.30 22.40 -7.73
C GLY A 27 -3.32 21.28 -7.59
N THR A 28 -3.85 20.85 -8.71
CA THR A 28 -4.75 19.70 -8.84
C THR A 28 -3.95 18.38 -8.83
N LEU A 29 -4.65 17.25 -8.79
CA LEU A 29 -4.01 15.94 -8.96
C LEU A 29 -3.22 15.86 -10.27
N ALA A 30 -3.79 16.37 -11.37
CA ALA A 30 -3.13 16.38 -12.67
C ALA A 30 -1.80 17.15 -12.68
N ASP A 31 -1.70 18.20 -11.86
CA ASP A 31 -0.46 18.99 -11.74
C ASP A 31 0.62 18.24 -10.95
N VAL A 32 0.23 17.59 -9.84
CA VAL A 32 1.19 16.97 -8.92
C VAL A 32 1.58 15.54 -9.31
N VAL A 33 0.77 14.85 -10.11
CA VAL A 33 1.08 13.49 -10.59
C VAL A 33 2.08 13.49 -11.74
N ARG A 34 2.26 14.64 -12.40
CA ARG A 34 3.21 14.79 -13.50
C ARG A 34 4.64 14.47 -13.05
N GLY A 35 5.26 13.50 -13.71
CA GLY A 35 6.62 13.03 -13.39
C GLY A 35 6.71 12.25 -12.08
N ALA A 36 5.59 11.85 -11.48
CA ALA A 36 5.60 10.96 -10.32
C ALA A 36 5.94 9.53 -10.74
N ASP A 37 6.72 8.82 -9.92
CA ASP A 37 7.07 7.42 -10.14
C ASP A 37 5.96 6.48 -9.67
N VAL A 38 5.25 6.86 -8.61
CA VAL A 38 4.23 6.01 -7.95
C VAL A 38 2.99 6.82 -7.65
N PHE A 39 1.83 6.28 -7.98
CA PHE A 39 0.52 6.74 -7.52
C PHE A 39 -0.07 5.72 -6.55
N ILE A 40 -0.49 6.16 -5.37
CA ILE A 40 -1.23 5.35 -4.40
C ILE A 40 -2.56 6.05 -4.12
N GLY A 41 -3.65 5.47 -4.62
CA GLY A 41 -5.02 5.95 -4.43
C GLY A 41 -5.72 5.18 -3.33
N VAL A 42 -6.28 5.91 -2.36
CA VAL A 42 -7.14 5.40 -1.28
C VAL A 42 -8.36 6.34 -1.10
N SER A 43 -8.91 6.84 -2.20
CA SER A 43 -9.87 7.93 -2.18
C SER A 43 -11.20 7.56 -2.87
N GLN A 44 -11.39 7.94 -4.11
CA GLN A 44 -12.69 7.80 -4.78
C GLN A 44 -12.53 7.31 -6.23
N PRO A 45 -13.57 6.63 -6.75
CA PRO A 45 -13.58 6.10 -8.11
C PRO A 45 -13.26 7.14 -9.18
N GLY A 46 -12.51 6.74 -10.22
CA GLY A 46 -12.31 7.55 -11.42
C GLY A 46 -11.49 8.82 -11.23
N LEU A 47 -10.79 8.96 -10.10
CA LEU A 47 -10.01 10.17 -9.80
C LEU A 47 -8.75 10.29 -10.67
N LEU A 48 -8.12 9.17 -11.00
CA LEU A 48 -6.94 9.11 -11.87
C LEU A 48 -7.38 8.77 -13.29
N THR A 49 -6.96 9.54 -14.28
CA THR A 49 -7.27 9.30 -15.70
C THR A 49 -6.07 8.76 -16.45
N GLY A 50 -6.31 8.10 -17.60
CA GLY A 50 -5.23 7.65 -18.48
C GLY A 50 -4.32 8.80 -18.94
N ASP A 51 -4.87 10.00 -19.16
CA ASP A 51 -4.06 11.18 -19.50
C ASP A 51 -3.13 11.60 -18.37
N MET A 52 -3.57 11.54 -17.12
CA MET A 52 -2.71 11.77 -15.95
C MET A 52 -1.60 10.72 -15.87
N VAL A 53 -1.91 9.44 -16.07
CA VAL A 53 -0.91 8.35 -16.06
C VAL A 53 0.15 8.58 -17.15
N ARG A 54 -0.22 9.03 -18.35
CA ARG A 54 0.74 9.35 -19.42
C ARG A 54 1.71 10.47 -19.05
N THR A 55 1.38 11.32 -18.08
CA THR A 55 2.26 12.39 -17.60
C THR A 55 3.19 11.95 -16.47
N MET A 56 2.97 10.78 -15.88
CA MET A 56 3.84 10.20 -14.86
C MET A 56 5.22 9.86 -15.45
N HIS A 57 6.14 9.52 -14.58
CA HIS A 57 7.45 9.06 -15.02
C HIS A 57 7.33 7.73 -15.80
N ARG A 58 8.33 7.45 -16.64
CA ARG A 58 8.42 6.17 -17.34
C ARG A 58 8.39 5.01 -16.34
N ASP A 59 7.73 3.92 -16.71
CA ASP A 59 7.58 2.70 -15.90
C ASP A 59 6.86 2.95 -14.55
N ALA A 60 5.91 3.89 -14.52
CA ALA A 60 5.17 4.25 -13.32
C ALA A 60 4.42 3.08 -12.69
N ILE A 61 4.30 3.11 -11.36
CA ILE A 61 3.54 2.17 -10.56
C ILE A 61 2.22 2.82 -10.11
N VAL A 62 1.10 2.13 -10.32
CA VAL A 62 -0.23 2.62 -9.96
C VAL A 62 -0.93 1.65 -9.02
N PHE A 63 -1.16 2.07 -7.78
CA PHE A 63 -1.98 1.35 -6.79
C PHE A 63 -3.30 2.09 -6.62
N ALA A 64 -4.35 1.58 -7.27
CA ALA A 64 -5.69 2.14 -7.26
C ALA A 64 -6.59 1.34 -6.31
N CYS A 65 -6.59 1.71 -5.02
CA CYS A 65 -7.14 0.93 -3.94
C CYS A 65 -8.57 1.33 -3.53
N ALA A 66 -9.20 2.32 -4.18
CA ALA A 66 -10.60 2.65 -3.90
C ALA A 66 -11.51 1.45 -4.19
N ASN A 67 -12.52 1.26 -3.34
CA ASN A 67 -13.38 0.08 -3.37
C ASN A 67 -14.87 0.51 -3.33
N PRO A 68 -15.77 -0.07 -4.13
CA PRO A 68 -15.59 -1.22 -5.04
C PRO A 68 -14.99 -0.85 -6.42
N THR A 69 -14.99 0.41 -6.78
CA THR A 69 -14.47 0.89 -8.07
C THR A 69 -13.17 1.64 -7.83
N PRO A 70 -12.08 1.28 -8.51
CA PRO A 70 -10.77 1.90 -8.32
C PRO A 70 -10.71 3.33 -8.87
N GLU A 71 -9.67 4.08 -8.51
CA GLU A 71 -9.39 5.42 -9.05
C GLU A 71 -9.17 5.40 -10.57
N ILE A 72 -8.62 4.29 -11.10
CA ILE A 72 -8.49 3.97 -12.51
C ILE A 72 -8.53 2.45 -12.66
N PHE A 73 -9.14 1.95 -13.74
CA PHE A 73 -9.09 0.51 -14.01
C PHE A 73 -7.71 0.08 -14.52
N PRO A 74 -7.25 -1.14 -14.16
CA PRO A 74 -5.93 -1.63 -14.56
C PRO A 74 -5.68 -1.61 -16.05
N ASP A 75 -6.67 -1.96 -16.87
CA ASP A 75 -6.54 -1.97 -18.34
C ASP A 75 -6.29 -0.57 -18.88
N GLU A 76 -6.98 0.45 -18.35
CA GLU A 76 -6.80 1.84 -18.73
C GLU A 76 -5.42 2.36 -18.28
N ALA A 77 -5.01 2.06 -17.04
CA ALA A 77 -3.71 2.48 -16.53
C ALA A 77 -2.55 1.86 -17.33
N ARG A 78 -2.64 0.59 -17.70
CA ARG A 78 -1.65 -0.11 -18.56
C ARG A 78 -1.63 0.46 -19.96
N ALA A 79 -2.79 0.69 -20.57
CA ALA A 79 -2.89 1.33 -21.89
C ALA A 79 -2.30 2.74 -21.90
N ALA A 80 -2.29 3.41 -20.74
CA ALA A 80 -1.67 4.71 -20.55
C ALA A 80 -0.17 4.67 -20.25
N GLY A 81 0.43 3.48 -20.05
CA GLY A 81 1.88 3.30 -19.87
C GLY A 81 2.33 2.96 -18.46
N ALA A 82 1.43 2.66 -17.52
CA ALA A 82 1.82 2.15 -16.21
C ALA A 82 2.47 0.75 -16.33
N ALA A 83 3.64 0.56 -15.75
CA ALA A 83 4.36 -0.71 -15.78
C ALA A 83 3.79 -1.72 -14.78
N VAL A 84 3.40 -1.26 -13.59
CA VAL A 84 2.80 -2.10 -12.54
C VAL A 84 1.49 -1.48 -12.10
N VAL A 85 0.44 -2.29 -12.08
CA VAL A 85 -0.88 -1.85 -11.60
C VAL A 85 -1.41 -2.82 -10.56
N SER A 86 -1.92 -2.28 -9.46
CA SER A 86 -2.60 -2.99 -8.38
C SER A 86 -3.95 -2.37 -8.09
N THR A 87 -4.89 -3.19 -7.63
CA THR A 87 -6.23 -2.75 -7.20
C THR A 87 -6.76 -3.69 -6.10
N GLY A 88 -7.80 -3.26 -5.39
CA GLY A 88 -8.51 -4.13 -4.44
C GLY A 88 -9.35 -5.24 -5.06
N ARG A 89 -9.54 -5.24 -6.38
CA ARG A 89 -10.40 -6.19 -7.10
C ARG A 89 -9.73 -7.54 -7.27
N SER A 90 -10.51 -8.61 -7.11
CA SER A 90 -10.04 -9.99 -7.26
C SER A 90 -9.99 -10.50 -8.71
N ASP A 91 -10.59 -9.75 -9.64
CA ASP A 91 -10.61 -10.08 -11.07
C ASP A 91 -9.41 -9.54 -11.85
N TYR A 92 -8.48 -8.87 -11.15
CA TYR A 92 -7.22 -8.38 -11.72
C TYR A 92 -6.00 -8.95 -10.99
N PRO A 93 -4.84 -9.01 -11.63
CA PRO A 93 -3.58 -9.36 -10.96
C PRO A 93 -3.20 -8.33 -9.89
N ASN A 94 -2.28 -8.70 -9.02
CA ASN A 94 -1.79 -7.84 -7.92
C ASN A 94 -2.91 -7.33 -7.00
N GLN A 95 -3.87 -8.20 -6.62
CA GLN A 95 -4.93 -7.81 -5.70
C GLN A 95 -4.38 -7.38 -4.35
N ILE A 96 -4.60 -6.11 -3.97
CA ILE A 96 -4.33 -5.60 -2.62
C ILE A 96 -5.57 -5.85 -1.76
N ASN A 97 -5.49 -6.83 -0.86
CA ASN A 97 -6.61 -7.21 -0.01
C ASN A 97 -6.15 -7.40 1.43
N ASN A 98 -6.93 -6.86 2.36
CA ASN A 98 -6.70 -6.98 3.80
C ASN A 98 -6.62 -8.43 4.29
N VAL A 99 -7.19 -9.40 3.57
CA VAL A 99 -7.11 -10.83 3.88
C VAL A 99 -5.67 -11.35 3.91
N LEU A 100 -4.74 -10.71 3.24
CA LEU A 100 -3.33 -11.05 3.29
C LEU A 100 -2.68 -10.71 4.65
N ALA A 101 -3.18 -9.70 5.34
CA ALA A 101 -2.56 -9.19 6.56
C ALA A 101 -3.29 -9.63 7.84
N PHE A 102 -4.59 -9.37 7.95
CA PHE A 102 -5.32 -9.51 9.21
C PHE A 102 -5.29 -10.89 9.84
N PRO A 103 -5.56 -12.00 9.14
CA PRO A 103 -5.53 -13.31 9.78
C PRO A 103 -4.17 -13.63 10.40
N GLY A 104 -3.08 -13.34 9.68
CA GLY A 104 -1.72 -13.54 10.15
C GLY A 104 -1.33 -12.64 11.32
N ILE A 105 -1.70 -11.35 11.26
CA ILE A 105 -1.44 -10.39 12.34
C ILE A 105 -2.12 -10.83 13.64
N PHE A 106 -3.41 -11.15 13.59
CA PHE A 106 -4.13 -11.63 14.79
C PHE A 106 -3.60 -12.95 15.29
N ARG A 107 -3.30 -13.88 14.40
CA ARG A 107 -2.72 -15.18 14.79
C ARG A 107 -1.39 -14.98 15.51
N GLY A 108 -0.48 -14.19 14.96
CA GLY A 108 0.82 -13.92 15.58
C GLY A 108 0.69 -13.20 16.93
N ALA A 109 -0.23 -12.26 17.06
CA ALA A 109 -0.51 -11.58 18.32
C ALA A 109 -1.09 -12.54 19.38
N PHE A 110 -2.02 -13.42 19.00
CA PHE A 110 -2.61 -14.40 19.92
C PHE A 110 -1.63 -15.49 20.33
N ASP A 111 -0.78 -15.97 19.44
CA ASP A 111 0.22 -16.99 19.73
C ASP A 111 1.18 -16.59 20.87
N VAL A 112 1.40 -15.30 21.05
CA VAL A 112 2.26 -14.75 22.12
C VAL A 112 1.48 -13.96 23.18
N ARG A 113 0.15 -14.00 23.13
CA ARG A 113 -0.75 -13.24 24.01
C ARG A 113 -0.34 -11.78 24.13
N ALA A 114 -0.06 -11.15 22.99
CA ALA A 114 0.37 -9.77 22.94
C ALA A 114 -0.68 -8.83 23.57
N SER A 115 -0.21 -7.84 24.33
CA SER A 115 -1.07 -6.84 24.96
C SER A 115 -1.53 -5.75 24.00
N ASP A 116 -0.87 -5.63 22.85
CA ASP A 116 -1.12 -4.61 21.84
C ASP A 116 -0.69 -5.14 20.44
N ILE A 117 -1.16 -4.49 19.39
CA ILE A 117 -0.68 -4.64 18.02
C ILE A 117 -0.03 -3.32 17.61
N ASN A 118 1.25 -3.20 17.90
CA ASN A 118 2.03 -1.98 17.75
C ASN A 118 2.65 -1.81 16.33
N GLU A 119 3.27 -0.65 16.07
CA GLU A 119 3.89 -0.36 14.77
C GLU A 119 4.96 -1.37 14.35
N PRO A 120 5.90 -1.83 15.22
CA PRO A 120 6.85 -2.87 14.85
C PRO A 120 6.20 -4.15 14.34
N MET A 121 5.06 -4.57 14.91
CA MET A 121 4.32 -5.76 14.46
C MET A 121 3.68 -5.54 13.08
N LYS A 122 3.13 -4.37 12.82
CA LYS A 122 2.55 -4.02 11.51
C LYS A 122 3.62 -3.96 10.42
N LEU A 123 4.76 -3.37 10.71
CA LEU A 123 5.91 -3.35 9.79
C LEU A 123 6.47 -4.74 9.52
N ALA A 124 6.57 -5.58 10.55
CA ALA A 124 6.99 -6.97 10.38
C ALA A 124 6.05 -7.77 9.47
N ALA A 125 4.74 -7.56 9.60
CA ALA A 125 3.74 -8.16 8.71
C ALA A 125 3.95 -7.72 7.25
N ALA A 126 4.16 -6.42 7.01
CA ALA A 126 4.39 -5.89 5.66
C ALA A 126 5.67 -6.47 5.03
N HIS A 127 6.76 -6.53 5.80
CA HIS A 127 8.02 -7.15 5.35
C HIS A 127 7.87 -8.65 5.07
N ALA A 128 7.15 -9.38 5.92
CA ALA A 128 6.89 -10.80 5.71
C ALA A 128 6.10 -11.05 4.43
N LEU A 129 5.10 -10.23 4.14
CA LEU A 129 4.32 -10.31 2.89
C LEU A 129 5.18 -10.03 1.66
N SER A 130 5.97 -8.97 1.67
CA SER A 130 6.82 -8.61 0.52
C SER A 130 7.90 -9.65 0.27
N ALA A 131 8.45 -10.28 1.31
CA ALA A 131 9.48 -11.30 1.20
C ALA A 131 8.99 -12.66 0.68
N LEU A 132 7.68 -12.88 0.58
CA LEU A 132 7.12 -14.11 0.02
C LEU A 132 7.27 -14.21 -1.50
N ILE A 133 7.41 -13.07 -2.19
CA ILE A 133 7.66 -13.03 -3.62
C ILE A 133 9.18 -13.04 -3.83
N THR A 134 9.69 -14.13 -4.39
CA THR A 134 11.12 -14.24 -4.67
C THR A 134 11.52 -13.38 -5.87
N PRO A 135 12.81 -13.02 -6.02
CA PRO A 135 13.27 -12.28 -7.20
C PRO A 135 12.91 -12.96 -8.52
N GLU A 136 12.87 -14.29 -8.54
CA GLU A 136 12.53 -15.09 -9.72
C GLU A 136 11.02 -15.07 -10.05
N GLU A 137 10.19 -14.92 -9.03
CA GLU A 137 8.72 -14.80 -9.17
C GLU A 137 8.29 -13.37 -9.52
N LEU A 138 9.10 -12.37 -9.13
CA LEU A 138 8.73 -10.96 -9.22
C LEU A 138 8.57 -10.51 -10.67
N CYS A 139 7.36 -10.06 -11.02
CA CYS A 139 7.06 -9.48 -12.32
C CYS A 139 5.93 -8.45 -12.21
N ALA A 140 5.66 -7.73 -13.30
CA ALA A 140 4.64 -6.67 -13.32
C ALA A 140 3.24 -7.13 -12.87
N ASP A 141 2.92 -8.41 -13.06
CA ASP A 141 1.62 -9.01 -12.71
C ASP A 141 1.66 -9.85 -11.43
N TYR A 142 2.81 -9.92 -10.75
CA TYR A 142 2.96 -10.67 -9.51
C TYR A 142 3.94 -9.99 -8.57
N ILE A 143 3.47 -8.94 -7.87
CA ILE A 143 4.24 -8.18 -6.88
C ILE A 143 3.78 -8.46 -5.44
N ILE A 144 2.66 -9.16 -5.27
CA ILE A 144 2.06 -9.48 -3.99
C ILE A 144 1.46 -10.90 -4.06
N PRO A 145 1.51 -11.71 -2.98
CA PRO A 145 0.92 -13.05 -2.97
C PRO A 145 -0.57 -13.03 -3.28
N LYS A 146 -1.09 -14.10 -3.85
CA LYS A 146 -2.54 -14.27 -4.03
C LYS A 146 -3.23 -14.41 -2.67
N ALA A 147 -4.50 -14.00 -2.60
CA ALA A 147 -5.31 -13.97 -1.37
C ALA A 147 -5.35 -15.31 -0.59
N PHE A 148 -5.26 -16.45 -1.29
CA PHE A 148 -5.29 -17.79 -0.70
C PHE A 148 -3.94 -18.51 -0.79
N ASP A 149 -2.84 -17.79 -0.93
CA ASP A 149 -1.50 -18.42 -0.88
C ASP A 149 -1.24 -18.96 0.54
N PRO A 150 -1.01 -20.29 0.66
CA PRO A 150 -0.85 -20.93 1.98
C PRO A 150 0.39 -20.46 2.74
N ARG A 151 1.34 -19.83 2.08
CA ARG A 151 2.56 -19.27 2.70
C ARG A 151 2.26 -18.03 3.56
N VAL A 152 1.22 -17.27 3.22
CA VAL A 152 0.93 -15.93 3.78
C VAL A 152 0.65 -15.99 5.29
N GLY A 153 -0.34 -16.78 5.69
CA GLY A 153 -0.76 -16.84 7.10
C GLY A 153 0.39 -17.19 8.06
N PRO A 154 1.10 -18.30 7.84
CA PRO A 154 2.22 -18.71 8.68
C PRO A 154 3.37 -17.70 8.71
N ALA A 155 3.75 -17.13 7.56
CA ALA A 155 4.85 -16.16 7.47
C ALA A 155 4.54 -14.87 8.23
N VAL A 156 3.36 -14.30 8.02
CA VAL A 156 2.91 -13.10 8.73
C VAL A 156 2.79 -13.35 10.23
N ALA A 157 2.18 -14.46 10.65
CA ALA A 157 2.02 -14.79 12.06
C ALA A 157 3.37 -14.93 12.77
N ALA A 158 4.32 -15.64 12.17
CA ALA A 158 5.66 -15.80 12.74
C ALA A 158 6.40 -14.46 12.91
N ALA A 159 6.37 -13.61 11.88
CA ALA A 159 7.02 -12.28 11.92
C ALA A 159 6.38 -11.36 12.99
N VAL A 160 5.06 -11.35 13.07
CA VAL A 160 4.31 -10.57 14.06
C VAL A 160 4.61 -11.04 15.48
N ALA A 161 4.61 -12.35 15.73
CA ALA A 161 4.95 -12.93 17.04
C ALA A 161 6.38 -12.57 17.46
N GLN A 162 7.33 -12.64 16.53
CA GLN A 162 8.71 -12.23 16.78
C GLN A 162 8.81 -10.74 17.13
N ALA A 163 8.15 -9.88 16.37
CA ALA A 163 8.13 -8.43 16.61
C ALA A 163 7.46 -8.08 17.95
N ALA A 164 6.38 -8.78 18.33
CA ALA A 164 5.72 -8.62 19.61
C ALA A 164 6.66 -8.94 20.79
N ARG A 165 7.46 -10.02 20.69
CA ARG A 165 8.48 -10.35 21.69
C ARG A 165 9.58 -9.30 21.74
N ALA A 166 10.09 -8.89 20.58
CA ALA A 166 11.16 -7.89 20.50
C ALA A 166 10.75 -6.51 21.04
N SER A 167 9.50 -6.12 20.87
CA SER A 167 8.95 -4.85 21.35
C SER A 167 8.37 -4.91 22.77
N GLY A 168 8.46 -6.07 23.46
CA GLY A 168 8.08 -6.20 24.87
C GLY A 168 6.56 -6.27 25.11
N VAL A 169 5.74 -6.46 24.09
CA VAL A 169 4.28 -6.57 24.26
C VAL A 169 3.78 -8.02 24.34
N ALA A 170 4.63 -9.00 24.08
CA ALA A 170 4.33 -10.42 24.28
C ALA A 170 4.26 -10.77 25.78
N ARG A 171 3.37 -11.71 26.14
CA ARG A 171 3.20 -12.21 27.52
C ARG A 171 3.68 -13.65 27.71
N ILE A 172 3.97 -14.33 26.59
CA ILE A 172 4.55 -15.70 26.57
C ILE A 172 5.52 -15.84 25.40
#